data_82c11bc28fbc655de50be2f72b1fd438
#
_entry.id   82c11bc28fbc655de50be2f72b1fd438
#
_cell.length_a   1.000
_cell.length_b   1.000
_cell.length_c   1.000
_cell.angle_alpha   90.00
_cell.angle_beta   90.00
_cell.angle_gamma   90.00
#
_symmetry.space_group_name_H-M   'P 1'
#
loop_
_entity.id
_entity.type
_entity.pdbx_description
1 polymer ?
#
loop_
_entity_poly.entity_id
_entity_poly.type
_entity_poly.pdbx_seq_one_letter_code
_entity_poly.pdbx_strand_id
1 'polypeptide(L)'
;WQKRRELKRSINYICSDLFAECMAASLYNGTPNPEDVKNLLTSILTMHSSYICRVSHVEPGMKASVYFQDLKTHFNKDVNDVIDQINGLH
;
A
#
# COMPACT_ATOMS: atom_id res chain seq x y z
N TRP A 1 3.45 14.07 16.58
CA TRP A 1 3.62 13.10 15.50
C TRP A 1 2.71 11.89 15.69
N GLN A 2 2.46 11.18 14.65
CA GLN A 2 1.53 10.06 14.67
C GLN A 2 2.13 8.84 15.36
N LYS A 3 1.37 8.22 16.26
CA LYS A 3 1.81 7.03 16.98
C LYS A 3 1.83 5.82 16.05
N ARG A 4 2.70 4.83 16.37
CA ARG A 4 2.82 3.59 15.59
C ARG A 4 1.49 2.91 15.35
N ARG A 5 0.65 2.81 16.38
CA ARG A 5 -0.66 2.16 16.30
C ARG A 5 -1.55 2.84 15.26
N GLU A 6 -1.59 4.18 15.28
CA GLU A 6 -2.39 4.96 14.34
C GLU A 6 -1.86 4.81 12.92
N LEU A 7 -0.53 4.81 12.77
CA LEU A 7 0.10 4.64 11.47
C LEU A 7 -0.19 3.24 10.90
N LYS A 8 -0.07 2.19 11.71
CA LYS A 8 -0.42 0.82 11.29
C LYS A 8 -1.88 0.73 10.88
N ARG A 9 -2.78 1.36 11.63
CA ARG A 9 -4.21 1.38 11.31
C ARG A 9 -4.47 2.05 9.97
N SER A 10 -3.82 3.17 9.71
CA SER A 10 -3.95 3.90 8.44
C SER A 10 -3.45 3.04 7.28
N ILE A 11 -2.30 2.38 7.44
CA ILE A 11 -1.75 1.50 6.41
C ILE A 11 -2.70 0.34 6.13
N ASN A 12 -3.22 -0.30 7.18
CA ASN A 12 -4.17 -1.40 7.04
C ASN A 12 -5.43 -0.95 6.29
N TYR A 13 -5.97 0.21 6.64
CA TYR A 13 -7.17 0.76 6.03
C TYR A 13 -6.94 1.03 4.54
N ILE A 14 -5.87 1.74 4.23
CA ILE A 14 -5.57 2.14 2.84
C ILE A 14 -5.29 0.91 1.98
N CYS A 15 -4.50 -0.04 2.47
CA CYS A 15 -4.20 -1.25 1.70
C CYS A 15 -5.44 -2.13 1.48
N SER A 16 -6.33 -2.20 2.47
CA SER A 16 -7.60 -2.91 2.34
C SER A 16 -8.49 -2.26 1.27
N ASP A 17 -8.53 -0.94 1.24
CA ASP A 17 -9.27 -0.19 0.25
C ASP A 17 -8.72 -0.41 -1.16
N LEU A 18 -7.40 -0.36 -1.30
CA LEU A 18 -6.74 -0.63 -2.58
C LEU A 18 -7.04 -2.05 -3.08
N PHE A 19 -7.00 -3.02 -2.18
CA PHE A 19 -7.29 -4.41 -2.52
C PHE A 19 -8.74 -4.53 -3.03
N ALA A 20 -9.68 -3.91 -2.33
CA ALA A 20 -11.09 -3.92 -2.72
C ALA A 20 -11.30 -3.22 -4.07
N GLU A 21 -10.62 -2.10 -4.30
CA GLU A 21 -10.72 -1.38 -5.58
C GLU A 21 -10.13 -2.18 -6.74
N CYS A 22 -9.03 -2.89 -6.51
CA CYS A 22 -8.44 -3.77 -7.51
C CYS A 22 -9.42 -4.90 -7.87
N MET A 23 -10.05 -5.52 -6.87
CA MET A 23 -11.05 -6.54 -7.09
C MET A 23 -12.25 -6.00 -7.87
N ALA A 24 -12.74 -4.83 -7.50
CA ALA A 24 -13.85 -4.19 -8.19
C ALA A 24 -13.50 -3.89 -9.66
N ALA A 25 -12.30 -3.35 -9.90
CA ALA A 25 -11.85 -3.06 -11.26
C ALA A 25 -11.77 -4.33 -12.11
N SER A 26 -11.33 -5.45 -11.51
CA SER A 26 -11.23 -6.72 -12.21
C SER A 26 -12.61 -7.28 -12.61
N LEU A 27 -13.65 -6.90 -11.87
CA LEU A 27 -15.02 -7.37 -12.16
C LEU A 27 -15.78 -6.45 -13.10
N TYR A 28 -15.53 -5.15 -13.06
CA TYR A 28 -16.34 -4.15 -13.74
C TYR A 28 -15.72 -3.53 -14.99
N ASN A 29 -14.41 -3.67 -15.16
CA ASN A 29 -13.70 -3.05 -16.30
C ASN A 29 -13.48 -4.03 -17.47
N GLY A 30 -14.47 -4.84 -17.79
CA GLY A 30 -14.38 -5.82 -18.86
C GLY A 30 -13.68 -7.10 -18.39
N THR A 31 -12.73 -7.60 -19.18
CA THR A 31 -11.97 -8.81 -18.83
C THR A 31 -10.48 -8.50 -18.79
N PRO A 32 -10.00 -7.87 -17.70
CA PRO A 32 -8.55 -7.63 -17.57
C PRO A 32 -7.80 -8.95 -17.55
N ASN A 33 -6.54 -8.90 -17.98
CA ASN A 33 -5.68 -10.07 -17.95
C ASN A 33 -5.56 -10.60 -16.52
N PRO A 34 -5.90 -11.89 -16.26
CA PRO A 34 -5.83 -12.44 -14.89
C PRO A 34 -4.45 -12.35 -14.26
N GLU A 35 -3.40 -12.45 -15.05
CA GLU A 35 -2.02 -12.31 -14.54
C GLU A 35 -1.74 -10.89 -14.06
N ASP A 36 -2.25 -9.88 -14.76
CA ASP A 36 -2.08 -8.49 -14.34
C ASP A 36 -2.81 -8.23 -13.02
N VAL A 37 -4.03 -8.74 -12.88
CA VAL A 37 -4.81 -8.63 -11.64
C VAL A 37 -4.09 -9.33 -10.50
N LYS A 38 -3.61 -10.55 -10.72
CA LYS A 38 -2.88 -11.33 -9.73
C LYS A 38 -1.62 -10.61 -9.27
N ASN A 39 -0.84 -10.10 -10.22
CA ASN A 39 0.40 -9.38 -9.92
C ASN A 39 0.14 -8.12 -9.11
N LEU A 40 -0.93 -7.40 -9.44
CA LEU A 40 -1.29 -6.18 -8.73
C LEU A 40 -1.77 -6.48 -7.30
N LEU A 41 -2.61 -7.51 -7.13
CA LEU A 41 -3.03 -7.96 -5.80
C LEU A 41 -1.84 -8.39 -4.95
N THR A 42 -0.90 -9.12 -5.54
CA THR A 42 0.33 -9.54 -4.86
C THR A 42 1.17 -8.33 -4.45
N SER A 43 1.26 -7.32 -5.32
CA SER A 43 1.99 -6.08 -5.02
C SER A 43 1.37 -5.34 -3.83
N ILE A 44 0.05 -5.29 -3.76
CA ILE A 44 -0.66 -4.66 -2.63
C ILE A 44 -0.37 -5.40 -1.33
N LEU A 45 -0.43 -6.72 -1.34
CA LEU A 45 -0.15 -7.54 -0.15
C LEU A 45 1.31 -7.39 0.29
N THR A 46 2.24 -7.39 -0.65
CA THR A 46 3.67 -7.20 -0.37
C THR A 46 3.93 -5.82 0.22
N MET A 47 3.33 -4.79 -0.36
CA MET A 47 3.43 -3.42 0.14
C MET A 47 2.90 -3.31 1.56
N HIS A 48 1.73 -3.87 1.82
CA HIS A 48 1.13 -3.88 3.15
C HIS A 48 2.06 -4.51 4.18
N SER A 49 2.54 -5.71 3.90
CA SER A 49 3.45 -6.44 4.79
C SER A 49 4.75 -5.67 5.04
N SER A 50 5.33 -5.13 3.98
CA SER A 50 6.58 -4.37 4.06
C SER A 50 6.45 -3.13 4.95
N TYR A 51 5.39 -2.34 4.76
CA TYR A 51 5.21 -1.11 5.53
C TYR A 51 4.82 -1.38 6.98
N ILE A 52 4.01 -2.40 7.25
CA ILE A 52 3.70 -2.80 8.63
C ILE A 52 4.99 -3.22 9.34
N CYS A 53 5.86 -3.97 8.67
CA CYS A 53 7.15 -4.36 9.23
C CYS A 53 8.02 -3.13 9.55
N ARG A 54 8.09 -2.18 8.64
CA ARG A 54 8.87 -0.95 8.82
C ARG A 54 8.37 -0.10 9.99
N VAL A 55 7.06 -0.03 10.19
CA VAL A 55 6.48 0.69 11.33
C VAL A 55 6.90 0.03 12.64
N SER A 56 7.03 -1.29 12.65
CA SER A 56 7.41 -2.05 13.84
C SER A 56 8.90 -1.97 14.18
N HIS A 57 9.76 -1.62 13.20
CA HIS A 57 11.22 -1.66 13.34
C HIS A 57 11.84 -0.36 12.86
N VAL A 58 11.96 0.61 13.80
CA VAL A 58 12.64 1.89 13.51
C VAL A 58 14.12 1.63 13.30
N GLU A 59 14.69 2.25 12.28
CA GLU A 59 16.10 2.11 11.97
C GLU A 59 16.97 2.71 13.07
N PRO A 60 17.99 1.96 13.57
CA PRO A 60 18.90 2.48 14.61
C PRO A 60 19.63 3.75 14.17
N GLY A 61 19.76 4.69 15.08
CA GLY A 61 20.45 5.96 14.83
C GLY A 61 19.60 7.02 14.15
N MET A 62 18.38 6.71 13.78
CA MET A 62 17.47 7.64 13.14
C MET A 62 16.39 8.08 14.13
N LYS A 63 16.07 9.40 14.13
CA LYS A 63 14.98 9.90 14.97
C LYS A 63 13.65 9.30 14.48
N ALA A 64 12.82 8.87 15.44
CA ALA A 64 11.53 8.25 15.11
C ALA A 64 10.67 9.16 14.24
N SER A 65 10.61 10.46 14.54
CA SER A 65 9.81 11.41 13.76
C SER A 65 10.28 11.51 12.32
N VAL A 66 11.58 11.53 12.07
CA VAL A 66 12.17 11.59 10.74
C VAL A 66 11.89 10.27 10.00
N TYR A 67 12.09 9.16 10.68
CA TYR A 67 11.87 7.83 10.11
C TYR A 67 10.43 7.67 9.64
N PHE A 68 9.45 8.02 10.49
CA PHE A 68 8.04 7.87 10.15
C PHE A 68 7.57 8.87 9.11
N GLN A 69 8.15 10.07 9.07
CA GLN A 69 7.86 11.03 8.03
C GLN A 69 8.32 10.51 6.66
N ASP A 70 9.51 9.96 6.61
CA ASP A 70 10.07 9.36 5.39
C ASP A 70 9.23 8.16 4.95
N LEU A 71 8.85 7.31 5.90
CA LEU A 71 8.00 6.15 5.64
C LEU A 71 6.65 6.56 5.03
N LYS A 72 6.01 7.60 5.58
CA LYS A 72 4.76 8.12 5.05
C LYS A 72 4.91 8.61 3.61
N THR A 73 5.99 9.32 3.34
CA THR A 73 6.27 9.84 1.99
C THR A 73 6.39 8.71 0.98
N HIS A 74 7.15 7.68 1.32
CA HIS A 74 7.32 6.52 0.45
C HIS A 74 6.02 5.72 0.30
N PHE A 75 5.28 5.56 1.38
CA PHE A 75 4.00 4.86 1.34
C PHE A 75 3.00 5.57 0.43
N ASN A 76 2.89 6.88 0.54
CA ASN A 76 1.98 7.66 -0.30
C ASN A 76 2.36 7.55 -1.79
N LYS A 77 3.65 7.56 -2.09
CA LYS A 77 4.12 7.37 -3.46
C LYS A 77 3.72 5.99 -3.99
N ASP A 78 3.95 4.95 -3.20
CA ASP A 78 3.62 3.58 -3.62
C ASP A 78 2.11 3.40 -3.78
N VAL A 79 1.31 4.01 -2.91
CA VAL A 79 -0.16 4.01 -3.02
C VAL A 79 -0.60 4.65 -4.35
N ASN A 80 -0.03 5.79 -4.69
CA ASN A 80 -0.36 6.47 -5.94
C ASN A 80 0.01 5.62 -7.16
N ASP A 81 1.16 4.96 -7.12
CA ASP A 81 1.58 4.06 -8.19
C ASP A 81 0.59 2.89 -8.36
N VAL A 82 0.10 2.33 -7.25
CA VAL A 82 -0.88 1.25 -7.27
C VAL A 82 -2.22 1.76 -7.84
N ILE A 83 -2.66 2.94 -7.44
CA ILE A 83 -3.89 3.54 -7.96
C ILE A 83 -3.81 3.70 -9.48
N ASP A 84 -2.68 4.17 -9.98
CA ASP A 84 -2.46 4.31 -11.43
C ASP A 84 -2.55 2.96 -12.14
N GLN A 85 -1.99 1.91 -11.53
CA GLN A 85 -2.06 0.56 -12.09
C GLN A 85 -3.48 0.00 -12.07
N ILE A 86 -4.25 0.25 -11.02
CA ILE A 86 -5.67 -0.15 -10.95
C ILE A 86 -6.45 0.54 -12.07
N ASN A 87 -6.22 1.83 -12.26
CA ASN A 87 -6.90 2.60 -13.31
C ASN A 87 -6.49 2.15 -14.71
N GLY A 88 -5.34 1.52 -14.83
CA GLY A 88 -4.85 0.98 -16.10
C GLY A 88 -5.32 -0.44 -16.42
N LEU A 89 -6.08 -1.08 -15.53
CA LEU A 89 -6.62 -2.42 -15.81
C LEU A 89 -7.72 -2.36 -16.85
N HIS A 90 -7.62 -3.20 -17.87
CA HIS A 90 -8.58 -3.29 -18.96
C HIS A 90 -8.96 -4.72 -19.27
#